data_caa4d0677831cc4b536fa13f9988b804
#
_entry.id   caa4d0677831cc4b536fa13f9988b804
#
_cell.length_a   1.000
_cell.length_b   1.000
_cell.length_c   1.000
_cell.angle_alpha   90.00
_cell.angle_beta   90.00
_cell.angle_gamma   90.00
#
_symmetry.space_group_name_H-M   'P 1'
#
loop_
_entity.id
_entity.type
_entity.pdbx_description
1 polymer ?
#
loop_
_entity_poly.entity_id
_entity_poly.type
_entity_poly.pdbx_seq_one_letter_code
_entity_poly.pdbx_strand_id
1 'polypeptide(L)'
;EYLTFSYRYNGSPNNSESYTEYEEIKDYPYDLRNQHYDNDARTDEHTFQLDYTNPISNMHNIDFGAKYILRNNKSESQYFKEYNGEYQVDDNLTDNFKQTQNILAAYGDYMLKWKKMGAKVGVRYEHTFMDVEYAKMPEKNFDAGFDDIVPSMMLSYQLAPTQTLRATYN
;
A
#
# COMPACT_ATOMS: atom_id res chain seq x y z
N GLU A 1 -1.79 24.69 21.03
CA GLU A 1 -0.74 23.74 20.59
C GLU A 1 -1.07 22.36 21.12
N TYR A 2 -0.92 21.34 20.30
CA TYR A 2 -1.04 19.97 20.75
C TYR A 2 -0.16 19.03 19.91
N LEU A 3 0.31 17.97 20.56
CA LEU A 3 1.09 16.89 19.98
C LEU A 3 0.27 15.61 20.08
N THR A 4 0.14 14.91 18.97
CA THR A 4 -0.61 13.65 18.91
C THR A 4 0.32 12.54 18.45
N PHE A 5 0.38 11.45 19.20
CA PHE A 5 1.00 10.20 18.77
C PHE A 5 -0.09 9.18 18.49
N SER A 6 -0.01 8.50 17.36
CA SER A 6 -0.92 7.40 17.03
C SER A 6 -0.16 6.17 16.55
N TYR A 7 -0.69 5.02 16.89
CA TYR A 7 -0.25 3.72 16.41
C TYR A 7 -1.44 2.97 15.84
N ARG A 8 -1.25 2.35 14.68
CA ARG A 8 -2.23 1.47 14.06
C ARG A 8 -1.57 0.18 13.61
N TYR A 9 -2.21 -0.93 13.92
CA TYR A 9 -1.92 -2.23 13.35
C TYR A 9 -3.06 -2.65 12.43
N ASN A 10 -2.71 -3.20 11.27
CA ASN A 10 -3.65 -3.79 10.34
C ASN A 10 -3.10 -5.14 9.87
N GLY A 11 -3.80 -6.23 10.17
CA GLY A 11 -3.51 -7.57 9.70
C GLY A 11 -4.61 -8.02 8.72
N SER A 12 -4.24 -8.36 7.50
CA SER A 12 -5.18 -8.78 6.46
C SER A 12 -4.73 -10.10 5.84
N PRO A 13 -5.42 -11.21 6.09
CA PRO A 13 -5.27 -12.43 5.32
C PRO A 13 -5.87 -12.21 3.91
N ASN A 14 -5.24 -12.78 2.91
CA ASN A 14 -5.69 -12.72 1.52
C ASN A 14 -5.46 -14.08 0.85
N ASN A 15 -6.24 -15.05 1.28
CA ASN A 15 -6.16 -16.42 0.79
C ASN A 15 -6.99 -16.56 -0.48
N SER A 16 -6.49 -17.28 -1.45
CA SER A 16 -7.18 -17.57 -2.70
C SER A 16 -6.96 -19.00 -3.13
N GLU A 17 -8.02 -19.63 -3.59
CA GLU A 17 -8.01 -20.97 -4.13
C GLU A 17 -8.72 -20.95 -5.49
N SER A 18 -8.17 -21.63 -6.47
CA SER A 18 -8.78 -21.72 -7.80
C SER A 18 -8.52 -23.08 -8.45
N TYR A 19 -9.52 -23.53 -9.22
CA TYR A 19 -9.47 -24.73 -10.02
C TYR A 19 -9.60 -24.34 -11.48
N THR A 20 -8.79 -24.91 -12.35
CA THR A 20 -8.88 -24.77 -13.79
C THR A 20 -9.06 -26.15 -14.39
N GLU A 21 -10.21 -26.39 -15.01
CA GLU A 21 -10.53 -27.63 -15.71
C GLU A 21 -10.40 -27.41 -17.21
N TYR A 22 -9.74 -28.35 -17.88
CA TYR A 22 -9.59 -28.35 -19.32
C TYR A 22 -10.42 -29.47 -19.92
N GLU A 23 -11.23 -29.14 -20.91
CA GLU A 23 -11.87 -30.15 -21.75
C GLU A 23 -10.86 -30.73 -22.74
N GLU A 24 -10.94 -32.04 -23.01
CA GLU A 24 -10.10 -32.71 -23.96
C GLU A 24 -10.38 -32.16 -25.37
N ILE A 25 -9.41 -31.43 -25.93
CA ILE A 25 -9.49 -30.92 -27.31
C ILE A 25 -8.69 -31.88 -28.20
N LYS A 26 -9.40 -32.55 -29.10
CA LYS A 26 -8.79 -33.44 -30.06
C LYS A 26 -7.74 -32.72 -30.92
N ASP A 27 -6.56 -33.32 -31.05
CA ASP A 27 -5.44 -32.82 -31.85
C ASP A 27 -4.80 -31.51 -31.32
N TYR A 28 -4.97 -31.20 -30.03
CA TYR A 28 -4.27 -30.07 -29.40
C TYR A 28 -2.82 -30.44 -29.09
N PRO A 29 -1.82 -29.60 -29.50
CA PRO A 29 -0.41 -29.99 -29.44
C PRO A 29 0.22 -29.91 -28.04
N TYR A 30 -0.51 -29.45 -27.04
CA TYR A 30 -0.01 -29.27 -25.68
C TYR A 30 -0.73 -30.18 -24.70
N ASP A 31 0.02 -30.70 -23.72
CA ASP A 31 -0.53 -31.49 -22.61
C ASP A 31 -1.25 -30.58 -21.62
N LEU A 32 -2.55 -30.35 -21.83
CA LEU A 32 -3.42 -29.60 -20.92
C LEU A 32 -3.87 -30.52 -19.79
N ARG A 33 -3.58 -30.12 -18.56
CA ARG A 33 -3.98 -30.85 -17.36
C ARG A 33 -4.78 -29.93 -16.47
N ASN A 34 -5.77 -30.46 -15.80
CA ASN A 34 -6.47 -29.74 -14.76
C ASN A 34 -5.48 -29.25 -13.72
N GLN A 35 -5.74 -28.05 -13.23
CA GLN A 35 -4.83 -27.36 -12.30
C GLN A 35 -5.62 -26.91 -11.08
N HIS A 36 -4.98 -26.99 -9.95
CA HIS A 36 -5.41 -26.39 -8.71
C HIS A 36 -4.33 -25.44 -8.23
N TYR A 37 -4.75 -24.24 -7.84
CA TYR A 37 -3.89 -23.22 -7.24
C TYR A 37 -4.41 -22.89 -5.86
N ASP A 38 -3.54 -22.93 -4.88
CA ASP A 38 -3.79 -22.51 -3.52
C ASP A 38 -2.77 -21.45 -3.11
N ASN A 39 -3.22 -20.36 -2.53
CA ASN A 39 -2.35 -19.30 -2.05
C ASN A 39 -2.80 -18.84 -0.67
N ASP A 40 -1.93 -19.01 0.30
CA ASP A 40 -2.07 -18.46 1.65
C ASP A 40 -1.22 -17.20 1.75
N ALA A 41 -1.88 -16.04 1.76
CA ALA A 41 -1.20 -14.77 1.79
C ALA A 41 -1.66 -13.91 2.97
N ARG A 42 -0.75 -13.08 3.47
CA ARG A 42 -1.00 -12.20 4.60
C ARG A 42 -0.20 -10.91 4.48
N THR A 43 -0.87 -9.81 4.78
CA THR A 43 -0.25 -8.49 4.98
C THR A 43 -0.37 -8.09 6.44
N ASP A 44 0.75 -7.76 7.06
CA ASP A 44 0.82 -7.15 8.40
C ASP A 44 1.42 -5.75 8.26
N GLU A 45 0.68 -4.73 8.70
CA GLU A 45 1.10 -3.33 8.62
C GLU A 45 1.07 -2.68 10.00
N HIS A 46 2.20 -2.07 10.39
CA HIS A 46 2.34 -1.22 11.57
C HIS A 46 2.56 0.21 11.12
N THR A 47 1.72 1.13 11.56
CA THR A 47 1.83 2.56 11.29
C THR A 47 2.04 3.32 12.58
N PHE A 48 3.12 4.08 12.66
CA PHE A 48 3.42 5.03 13.74
C PHE A 48 3.33 6.43 13.16
N GLN A 49 2.64 7.33 13.84
CA GLN A 49 2.48 8.71 13.37
C GLN A 49 2.57 9.67 14.55
N LEU A 50 3.29 10.77 14.32
CA LEU A 50 3.45 11.88 15.25
C LEU A 50 3.03 13.16 14.55
N ASP A 51 2.04 13.86 15.08
CA ASP A 51 1.53 15.11 14.54
C ASP A 51 1.67 16.23 15.57
N TYR A 52 2.12 17.38 15.13
CA TYR A 52 2.18 18.62 15.92
C TYR A 52 1.36 19.69 15.22
N THR A 53 0.41 20.27 15.93
CA THR A 53 -0.43 21.36 15.45
C THR A 53 -0.21 22.60 16.28
N ASN A 54 0.09 23.71 15.63
CA ASN A 54 0.27 25.00 16.25
C ASN A 54 -0.60 26.08 15.60
N PRO A 55 -1.72 26.48 16.24
CA PRO A 55 -2.49 27.64 15.83
C PRO A 55 -1.74 28.91 16.26
N ILE A 56 -0.98 29.50 15.33
CA ILE A 56 -0.23 30.76 15.57
C ILE A 56 -1.19 31.90 15.88
N SER A 57 -2.35 31.91 15.21
CA SER A 57 -3.42 32.87 15.43
C SER A 57 -4.76 32.33 14.95
N ASN A 58 -5.83 33.09 15.11
CA ASN A 58 -7.15 32.71 14.56
C ASN A 58 -7.17 32.57 13.03
N MET A 59 -6.16 33.11 12.35
CA MET A 59 -6.04 33.09 10.88
C MET A 59 -4.98 32.12 10.40
N HIS A 60 -3.97 31.82 11.20
CA HIS A 60 -2.76 31.08 10.80
C HIS A 60 -2.61 29.79 11.61
N ASN A 61 -2.47 28.67 10.94
CA ASN A 61 -2.17 27.39 11.56
C ASN A 61 -1.02 26.69 10.81
N ILE A 62 -0.13 26.06 11.57
CA ILE A 62 0.95 25.23 11.04
C ILE A 62 0.80 23.84 11.62
N ASP A 63 0.85 22.83 10.74
CA ASP A 63 0.86 21.42 11.10
C ASP A 63 2.16 20.78 10.60
N PHE A 64 2.81 19.99 11.43
CA PHE A 64 3.95 19.16 11.06
C PHE A 64 3.70 17.74 11.50
N GLY A 65 4.23 16.78 10.75
CA GLY A 65 4.14 15.40 11.17
C GLY A 65 5.23 14.54 10.58
N ALA A 66 5.41 13.39 11.24
CA ALA A 66 6.24 12.30 10.75
C ALA A 66 5.45 11.00 10.83
N LYS A 67 5.67 10.11 9.86
CA LYS A 67 5.00 8.82 9.78
C LYS A 67 5.99 7.74 9.39
N TYR A 68 5.91 6.62 10.08
CA TYR A 68 6.65 5.42 9.75
C TYR A 68 5.68 4.25 9.56
N ILE A 69 5.81 3.57 8.42
CA ILE A 69 5.02 2.38 8.10
C ILE A 69 5.97 1.22 7.87
N LEU A 70 5.76 0.15 8.62
CA LEU A 70 6.37 -1.15 8.38
C LEU A 70 5.30 -2.09 7.85
N ARG A 71 5.47 -2.57 6.63
CA ARG A 71 4.56 -3.51 5.97
C ARG A 71 5.29 -4.77 5.60
N ASN A 72 4.77 -5.91 6.03
CA ASN A 72 5.24 -7.22 5.68
C ASN A 72 4.15 -7.95 4.89
N ASN A 73 4.45 -8.30 3.66
CA ASN A 73 3.62 -9.15 2.82
C ASN A 73 4.27 -10.51 2.70
N LYS A 74 3.49 -11.57 2.93
CA LYS A 74 3.90 -12.95 2.72
C LYS A 74 2.88 -13.62 1.83
N SER A 75 3.35 -14.50 0.96
CA SER A 75 2.50 -15.33 0.11
C SER A 75 3.17 -16.68 -0.05
N GLU A 76 2.44 -17.72 0.29
CA GLU A 76 2.84 -19.11 0.11
C GLU A 76 1.89 -19.70 -0.91
N SER A 77 2.37 -19.84 -2.15
CA SER A 77 1.56 -20.32 -3.26
C SER A 77 1.96 -21.74 -3.66
N GLN A 78 0.96 -22.60 -3.84
CA GLN A 78 1.12 -23.97 -4.30
C GLN A 78 0.32 -24.17 -5.58
N TYR A 79 0.99 -24.68 -6.60
CA TYR A 79 0.38 -25.09 -7.85
C TYR A 79 0.37 -26.62 -7.97
N PHE A 80 -0.78 -27.15 -8.35
CA PHE A 80 -0.98 -28.58 -8.53
C PHE A 80 -1.44 -28.83 -9.96
N LYS A 81 -0.96 -29.95 -10.53
CA LYS A 81 -1.45 -30.50 -11.80
C LYS A 81 -2.05 -31.88 -11.56
N GLU A 82 -3.12 -32.19 -12.27
CA GLU A 82 -3.77 -33.49 -12.19
C GLU A 82 -3.00 -34.53 -13.05
N TYR A 83 -2.68 -35.67 -12.42
CA TYR A 83 -2.10 -36.85 -13.08
C TYR A 83 -2.91 -38.06 -12.65
N ASN A 84 -3.53 -38.75 -13.62
CA ASN A 84 -4.32 -39.98 -13.38
C ASN A 84 -5.42 -39.81 -12.31
N GLY A 85 -6.07 -38.63 -12.27
CA GLY A 85 -7.13 -38.34 -11.31
C GLY A 85 -6.63 -37.86 -9.93
N GLU A 86 -5.31 -37.63 -9.75
CA GLU A 86 -4.73 -37.13 -8.51
C GLU A 86 -3.96 -35.82 -8.76
N TYR A 87 -4.14 -34.80 -7.91
CA TYR A 87 -3.41 -33.56 -7.95
C TYR A 87 -2.01 -33.73 -7.32
N GLN A 88 -0.98 -33.38 -8.07
CA GLN A 88 0.41 -33.41 -7.62
C GLN A 88 1.00 -32.01 -7.69
N VAL A 89 1.82 -31.63 -6.70
CA VAL A 89 2.47 -30.32 -6.62
C VAL A 89 3.39 -30.12 -7.84
N ASP A 90 3.23 -29.01 -8.54
CA ASP A 90 4.17 -28.55 -9.55
C ASP A 90 5.20 -27.62 -8.89
N ASP A 91 6.35 -28.20 -8.54
CA ASP A 91 7.42 -27.48 -7.86
C ASP A 91 8.02 -26.32 -8.68
N ASN A 92 7.86 -26.33 -10.00
CA ASN A 92 8.37 -25.25 -10.86
C ASN A 92 7.51 -23.99 -10.81
N LEU A 93 6.23 -24.13 -10.44
CA LEU A 93 5.29 -23.02 -10.34
C LEU A 93 5.02 -22.60 -8.89
N THR A 94 5.33 -23.47 -7.93
CA THR A 94 5.18 -23.22 -6.49
C THR A 94 6.32 -22.34 -5.99
N ASP A 95 6.02 -21.19 -5.34
CA ASP A 95 7.04 -20.35 -4.70
C ASP A 95 6.48 -19.64 -3.46
N ASN A 96 7.37 -19.29 -2.56
CA ASN A 96 7.08 -18.48 -1.40
C ASN A 96 7.70 -17.10 -1.60
N PHE A 97 6.89 -16.09 -1.42
CA PHE A 97 7.25 -14.70 -1.60
C PHE A 97 7.16 -13.95 -0.28
N LYS A 98 8.15 -13.15 0.00
CA LYS A 98 8.15 -12.23 1.14
C LYS A 98 8.60 -10.86 0.69
N GLN A 99 7.84 -9.84 1.06
CA GLN A 99 8.19 -8.45 0.82
C GLN A 99 8.12 -7.68 2.14
N THR A 100 9.20 -7.01 2.47
CA THR A 100 9.24 -6.04 3.58
C THR A 100 9.36 -4.64 3.00
N GLN A 101 8.45 -3.76 3.40
CA GLN A 101 8.44 -2.36 2.97
C GLN A 101 8.47 -1.44 4.18
N ASN A 102 9.48 -0.55 4.22
CA ASN A 102 9.64 0.48 5.23
C ASN A 102 9.43 1.84 4.56
N ILE A 103 8.45 2.62 5.03
CA ILE A 103 8.14 3.95 4.50
C ILE A 103 8.32 4.96 5.62
N LEU A 104 9.25 5.87 5.44
CA LEU A 104 9.47 7.01 6.33
C LEU A 104 8.98 8.27 5.63
N ALA A 105 8.06 9.00 6.26
CA ALA A 105 7.52 10.24 5.73
C ALA A 105 7.63 11.37 6.73
N ALA A 106 7.92 12.57 6.21
CA ALA A 106 7.80 13.82 6.96
C ALA A 106 6.96 14.81 6.14
N TYR A 107 6.12 15.58 6.80
CA TYR A 107 5.24 16.53 6.13
C TYR A 107 5.03 17.78 6.95
N GLY A 108 4.68 18.85 6.24
CA GLY A 108 4.31 20.11 6.85
C GLY A 108 3.25 20.82 6.02
N ASP A 109 2.30 21.45 6.72
CA ASP A 109 1.20 22.19 6.15
C ASP A 109 1.10 23.57 6.78
N TYR A 110 0.81 24.55 5.96
CA TYR A 110 0.41 25.89 6.42
C TYR A 110 -1.01 26.20 5.98
N MET A 111 -1.83 26.65 6.91
CA MET A 111 -3.21 27.03 6.67
C MET A 111 -3.44 28.51 6.99
N LEU A 112 -4.06 29.21 6.05
CA LEU A 112 -4.52 30.57 6.19
C LEU A 112 -6.06 30.62 6.12
N LYS A 113 -6.68 31.25 7.09
CA LYS A 113 -8.11 31.60 7.11
C LYS A 113 -8.26 33.10 7.12
N TRP A 114 -8.82 33.66 6.06
CA TRP A 114 -9.05 35.11 5.95
C TRP A 114 -10.45 35.42 5.47
N LYS A 115 -11.28 35.97 6.36
CA LYS A 115 -12.69 36.25 6.08
C LYS A 115 -13.42 35.03 5.52
N LYS A 116 -13.80 35.08 4.25
CA LYS A 116 -14.50 34.01 3.51
C LYS A 116 -13.56 33.07 2.77
N MET A 117 -12.26 33.32 2.84
CA MET A 117 -11.25 32.52 2.13
C MET A 117 -10.51 31.61 3.09
N GLY A 118 -10.21 30.39 2.62
CA GLY A 118 -9.27 29.47 3.24
C GLY A 118 -8.25 29.00 2.22
N ALA A 119 -6.98 28.99 2.59
CA ALA A 119 -5.91 28.42 1.80
C ALA A 119 -5.09 27.44 2.66
N LYS A 120 -4.74 26.30 2.12
CA LYS A 120 -3.79 25.36 2.73
C LYS A 120 -2.76 25.00 1.69
N VAL A 121 -1.48 25.04 2.05
CA VAL A 121 -0.36 24.56 1.24
C VAL A 121 0.44 23.61 2.08
N GLY A 122 0.91 22.55 1.47
CA GLY A 122 1.67 21.53 2.17
C GLY A 122 2.69 20.83 1.26
N VAL A 123 3.62 20.17 1.90
CA VAL A 123 4.58 19.29 1.25
C VAL A 123 4.78 18.06 2.11
N ARG A 124 4.89 16.92 1.47
CA ARG A 124 5.24 15.63 2.06
C ARG A 124 6.43 15.04 1.31
N TYR A 125 7.44 14.64 2.07
CA TYR A 125 8.55 13.84 1.60
C TYR A 125 8.36 12.42 2.12
N GLU A 126 8.55 11.44 1.26
CA GLU A 126 8.56 10.02 1.60
C GLU A 126 9.84 9.37 1.09
N HIS A 127 10.40 8.51 1.91
CA HIS A 127 11.44 7.57 1.53
C HIS A 127 10.96 6.15 1.77
N THR A 128 10.95 5.35 0.71
CA THR A 128 10.53 3.94 0.78
C THR A 128 11.70 3.03 0.54
N PHE A 129 11.93 2.10 1.46
CA PHE A 129 12.77 0.93 1.27
C PHE A 129 11.90 -0.30 1.07
N MET A 130 12.23 -1.09 0.07
CA MET A 130 11.58 -2.34 -0.22
C MET A 130 12.61 -3.44 -0.38
N ASP A 131 12.39 -4.55 0.29
CA ASP A 131 13.15 -5.78 0.18
C ASP A 131 12.21 -6.91 -0.25
N VAL A 132 12.63 -7.69 -1.25
CA VAL A 132 11.83 -8.75 -1.87
C VAL A 132 12.63 -10.04 -1.92
N GLU A 133 12.09 -11.08 -1.31
CA GLU A 133 12.68 -12.39 -1.21
C GLU A 133 11.78 -13.46 -1.85
N TYR A 134 12.38 -14.28 -2.72
CA TYR A 134 11.78 -15.48 -3.31
C TYR A 134 12.49 -16.71 -2.75
N ALA A 135 11.75 -17.63 -2.16
CA ALA A 135 12.34 -18.78 -1.49
C ALA A 135 13.02 -19.77 -2.45
N LYS A 136 12.42 -19.98 -3.63
CA LYS A 136 12.95 -20.93 -4.64
C LYS A 136 13.84 -20.29 -5.71
N MET A 137 13.81 -18.96 -5.82
CA MET A 137 14.56 -18.21 -6.82
C MET A 137 15.37 -17.07 -6.16
N PRO A 138 16.34 -17.38 -5.29
CA PRO A 138 17.10 -16.34 -4.55
C PRO A 138 17.84 -15.36 -5.48
N GLU A 139 18.15 -15.77 -6.71
CA GLU A 139 18.77 -14.92 -7.74
C GLU A 139 17.84 -13.78 -8.22
N LYS A 140 16.55 -13.86 -7.92
CA LYS A 140 15.55 -12.81 -8.20
C LYS A 140 15.28 -11.90 -7.01
N ASN A 141 15.90 -12.16 -5.87
CA ASN A 141 15.80 -11.28 -4.72
C ASN A 141 16.36 -9.92 -5.10
N PHE A 142 15.69 -8.87 -4.64
CA PHE A 142 16.15 -7.51 -4.86
C PHE A 142 15.72 -6.59 -3.73
N ASP A 143 16.48 -5.53 -3.56
CA ASP A 143 16.14 -4.37 -2.76
C ASP A 143 15.97 -3.14 -3.65
N ALA A 144 15.10 -2.24 -3.26
CA ALA A 144 14.89 -0.99 -3.94
C ALA A 144 14.58 0.13 -2.94
N GLY A 145 15.04 1.33 -3.28
CA GLY A 145 14.74 2.53 -2.52
C GLY A 145 14.33 3.65 -3.45
N PHE A 146 13.33 4.44 -3.08
CA PHE A 146 12.91 5.59 -3.85
C PHE A 146 12.38 6.70 -2.95
N ASP A 147 12.48 7.92 -3.48
CA ASP A 147 12.09 9.15 -2.80
C ASP A 147 10.93 9.80 -3.55
N ASP A 148 9.95 10.28 -2.81
CA ASP A 148 8.81 11.00 -3.35
C ASP A 148 8.63 12.34 -2.63
N ILE A 149 8.35 13.40 -3.41
CA ILE A 149 7.96 14.71 -2.89
C ILE A 149 6.58 15.02 -3.44
N VAL A 150 5.61 15.14 -2.54
CA VAL A 150 4.20 15.37 -2.88
C VAL A 150 3.78 16.74 -2.36
N PRO A 151 3.71 17.76 -3.23
CA PRO A 151 3.11 19.05 -2.87
C PRO A 151 1.59 18.95 -2.85
N SER A 152 0.96 19.69 -1.97
CA SER A 152 -0.50 19.78 -1.88
C SER A 152 -0.96 21.23 -1.72
N MET A 153 -2.13 21.53 -2.31
CA MET A 153 -2.75 22.84 -2.17
C MET A 153 -4.28 22.70 -2.07
N MET A 154 -4.88 23.47 -1.21
CA MET A 154 -6.33 23.61 -1.13
C MET A 154 -6.69 25.09 -1.03
N LEU A 155 -7.62 25.53 -1.87
CA LEU A 155 -8.23 26.85 -1.80
C LEU A 155 -9.74 26.67 -1.56
N SER A 156 -10.30 27.50 -0.72
CA SER A 156 -11.74 27.51 -0.46
C SER A 156 -12.27 28.93 -0.38
N TYR A 157 -13.49 29.13 -0.87
CA TYR A 157 -14.18 30.42 -0.78
C TYR A 157 -15.66 30.21 -0.40
N GLN A 158 -16.10 30.84 0.67
CA GLN A 158 -17.48 30.78 1.12
C GLN A 158 -18.31 31.77 0.33
N LEU A 159 -19.10 31.27 -0.63
CA LEU A 159 -20.02 32.08 -1.46
C LEU A 159 -21.22 32.57 -0.65
N ALA A 160 -21.82 31.68 0.14
CA ALA A 160 -22.95 31.93 1.01
C ALA A 160 -22.80 31.14 2.33
N PRO A 161 -23.63 31.39 3.37
CA PRO A 161 -23.53 30.62 4.62
C PRO A 161 -23.59 29.10 4.45
N THR A 162 -24.27 28.63 3.41
CA THR A 162 -24.46 27.19 3.11
C THR A 162 -23.68 26.70 1.87
N GLN A 163 -22.90 27.59 1.23
CA GLN A 163 -22.22 27.27 -0.04
C GLN A 163 -20.72 27.61 0.02
N THR A 164 -19.90 26.65 -0.27
CA THR A 164 -18.44 26.83 -0.33
C THR A 164 -17.90 26.25 -1.63
N LEU A 165 -17.15 27.03 -2.38
CA LEU A 165 -16.36 26.57 -3.51
C LEU A 165 -15.01 26.09 -2.99
N ARG A 166 -14.53 24.93 -3.47
CA ARG A 166 -13.23 24.37 -3.10
C ARG A 166 -12.49 23.86 -4.33
N ALA A 167 -11.19 24.16 -4.40
CA ALA A 167 -10.24 23.62 -5.37
C ALA A 167 -9.11 22.94 -4.61
N THR A 168 -8.70 21.74 -5.04
CA THR A 168 -7.62 20.96 -4.45
C THR A 168 -6.66 20.48 -5.52
N TYR A 169 -5.39 20.42 -5.16
CA TYR A 169 -4.31 19.84 -5.95
C TYR A 169 -3.44 18.97 -5.02
N ASN A 170 -3.16 17.72 -5.45
CA ASN A 170 -2.27 16.77 -4.78
C ASN A 170 -1.40 16.09 -5.84
#